data_4691fa8585573601c76cdafb0ebdecbf
#
_entry.id   4691fa8585573601c76cdafb0ebdecbf
#
_cell.length_a   1.000
_cell.length_b   1.000
_cell.length_c   1.000
_cell.angle_alpha   90.00
_cell.angle_beta   90.00
_cell.angle_gamma   90.00
#
_symmetry.space_group_name_H-M   'P 1'
#
loop_
_entity.id
_entity.type
_entity.pdbx_description
1 polymer ?
#
loop_
_entity_poly.entity_id
_entity_poly.type
_entity_poly.pdbx_seq_one_letter_code
_entity_poly.pdbx_strand_id
1 'polypeptide(L)'
;MSVAHELLRRGAVEERAYQVNIARACLERSTLVVLPTGMGKTVIASMVIAEVLRRKGGKVLLLAPTKPLVEQHAASLRNLLVVDRIALFTGEATSPEDRELLWRENKIIVSTPQVIRNDLRSERISLDDVSLIVFDEAHRAVGDYAYVDVAAASKEVRDRLVLGMTASPGSSAEKILEVCGNLGIVAVEIRTEYDPDVVPYLHDLDVERIRVEAPDVAKEIRGLVQTVFDEQVERLKKVGFLAGKPKVSLKDLLAAGDEARRKLDSGVRDGRLYGAMTAQAIAMKANHAMELAETQGLGSLRSYFDKMAADAQTKADVQFLKHAKVQEAIRLARESVVEHPKIAKTQWVVREQFLRKPDSKVIVFAHYRETADRVTQELARLPGIRPVRFVGQASRGDDIGLSQKEQVEILQKFRDGEVNVIVATSIGEEGLDIPQVDLVVFYEPVPSEIRTIQRRGRTGRSAAGRVVTLVTKDTRDEAYFYSARRKERKMHQELDRLRKELRQKIFVGQPSGETFVAADPEKRIESLREQSREEHPETALPRPAARKGQTKFEDF
;
A
#
# COMPACT_ATOMS: atom_id res chain seq x y z
N MET A 1 -2.67 27.89 -12.63
CA MET A 1 -1.58 28.85 -12.32
C MET A 1 -0.43 28.09 -11.67
N SER A 2 0.78 28.61 -11.61
CA SER A 2 1.90 27.97 -10.92
C SER A 2 2.30 28.77 -9.69
N VAL A 3 2.77 28.07 -8.64
CA VAL A 3 3.28 28.74 -7.44
C VAL A 3 4.56 29.49 -7.78
N ALA A 4 4.57 30.81 -7.54
CA ALA A 4 5.72 31.67 -7.75
C ALA A 4 6.54 31.78 -6.46
N HIS A 5 7.80 31.30 -6.47
CA HIS A 5 8.72 31.40 -5.35
C HIS A 5 10.18 31.36 -5.88
N GLU A 6 11.08 32.17 -5.31
CA GLU A 6 12.46 32.31 -5.80
C GLU A 6 13.29 31.00 -5.76
N LEU A 7 13.04 30.13 -4.76
CA LEU A 7 13.71 28.83 -4.61
C LEU A 7 12.92 27.66 -5.23
N LEU A 8 11.77 27.90 -5.88
CA LEU A 8 11.07 26.90 -6.69
C LEU A 8 11.37 27.12 -8.18
N ARG A 9 11.58 26.03 -8.92
CA ARG A 9 11.74 26.13 -10.39
C ARG A 9 10.44 26.65 -11.01
N ARG A 10 10.55 27.58 -11.93
CA ARG A 10 9.37 28.18 -12.61
C ARG A 10 8.53 27.11 -13.30
N GLY A 11 7.24 27.10 -13.03
CA GLY A 11 6.30 26.16 -13.63
C GLY A 11 6.36 24.73 -13.07
N ALA A 12 7.28 24.42 -12.14
CA ALA A 12 7.41 23.07 -11.61
C ALA A 12 6.32 22.69 -10.61
N VAL A 13 5.67 23.66 -9.98
CA VAL A 13 4.60 23.44 -8.99
C VAL A 13 3.31 24.08 -9.49
N GLU A 14 2.33 23.25 -9.80
CA GLU A 14 0.96 23.68 -10.06
C GLU A 14 0.33 24.21 -8.76
N GLU A 15 -0.37 25.35 -8.86
CA GLU A 15 -1.05 25.92 -7.70
C GLU A 15 -2.36 25.18 -7.43
N ARG A 16 -2.39 24.46 -6.32
CA ARG A 16 -3.57 23.79 -5.79
C ARG A 16 -3.89 24.35 -4.42
N ALA A 17 -5.06 24.93 -4.27
CA ALA A 17 -5.45 25.69 -3.07
C ALA A 17 -5.20 24.93 -1.76
N TYR A 18 -5.57 23.65 -1.68
CA TYR A 18 -5.35 22.84 -0.48
C TYR A 18 -3.85 22.66 -0.15
N GLN A 19 -2.97 22.51 -1.17
CA GLN A 19 -1.53 22.36 -0.95
C GLN A 19 -0.92 23.66 -0.42
N VAL A 20 -1.30 24.79 -1.00
CA VAL A 20 -0.84 26.11 -0.57
C VAL A 20 -1.31 26.41 0.86
N ASN A 21 -2.56 26.11 1.20
CA ASN A 21 -3.12 26.33 2.53
C ASN A 21 -2.43 25.47 3.59
N ILE A 22 -2.19 24.17 3.29
CA ILE A 22 -1.44 23.27 4.17
C ILE A 22 0.00 23.76 4.34
N ALA A 23 0.68 24.16 3.25
CA ALA A 23 2.05 24.66 3.33
C ALA A 23 2.13 25.91 4.21
N ARG A 24 1.18 26.86 4.11
CA ARG A 24 1.11 28.03 5.00
C ARG A 24 0.97 27.65 6.47
N ALA A 25 0.06 26.71 6.78
CA ALA A 25 -0.11 26.22 8.15
C ALA A 25 1.19 25.58 8.71
N CYS A 26 1.92 24.83 7.88
CA CYS A 26 3.20 24.22 8.24
C CYS A 26 4.34 25.24 8.49
N LEU A 27 4.23 26.44 7.94
CA LEU A 27 5.20 27.53 8.15
C LEU A 27 4.94 28.29 9.48
N GLU A 28 3.73 28.21 10.02
CA GLU A 28 3.36 28.86 11.27
C GLU A 28 3.72 28.00 12.48
N ARG A 29 3.60 26.68 12.36
CA ARG A 29 3.79 25.74 13.48
C ARG A 29 4.16 24.33 13.01
N SER A 30 4.83 23.59 13.88
CA SER A 30 5.15 22.17 13.63
C SER A 30 3.86 21.37 13.41
N THR A 31 3.73 20.73 12.26
CA THR A 31 2.45 20.20 11.75
C THR A 31 2.59 18.77 11.24
N LEU A 32 1.61 17.91 11.57
CA LEU A 32 1.39 16.62 10.93
C LEU A 32 0.41 16.79 9.76
N VAL A 33 0.87 16.49 8.56
CA VAL A 33 0.05 16.50 7.34
C VAL A 33 -0.44 15.07 7.04
N VAL A 34 -1.73 14.88 7.12
CA VAL A 34 -2.42 13.64 6.77
C VAL A 34 -3.11 13.85 5.42
N LEU A 35 -2.56 13.22 4.39
CA LEU A 35 -3.01 13.42 3.01
C LEU A 35 -2.89 12.11 2.22
N PRO A 36 -3.94 11.65 1.52
CA PRO A 36 -3.88 10.45 0.70
C PRO A 36 -2.69 10.39 -0.24
N THR A 37 -2.30 9.18 -0.63
CA THR A 37 -1.21 8.96 -1.58
C THR A 37 -1.55 9.61 -2.93
N GLY A 38 -0.57 10.28 -3.54
CA GLY A 38 -0.76 10.93 -4.85
C GLY A 38 -1.27 12.37 -4.81
N MET A 39 -1.63 12.89 -3.63
CA MET A 39 -2.12 14.26 -3.48
C MET A 39 -1.02 15.30 -3.22
N GLY A 40 0.24 14.95 -3.49
CA GLY A 40 1.35 15.89 -3.52
C GLY A 40 1.96 16.25 -2.17
N LYS A 41 2.06 15.30 -1.21
CA LYS A 41 2.80 15.52 0.04
C LYS A 41 4.20 16.08 -0.19
N THR A 42 4.94 15.53 -1.16
CA THR A 42 6.28 16.00 -1.54
C THR A 42 6.27 17.43 -2.08
N VAL A 43 5.22 17.83 -2.80
CA VAL A 43 5.05 19.22 -3.29
C VAL A 43 4.85 20.17 -2.12
N ILE A 44 4.01 19.80 -1.15
CA ILE A 44 3.82 20.59 0.09
C ILE A 44 5.15 20.73 0.83
N ALA A 45 5.88 19.62 1.03
CA ALA A 45 7.18 19.66 1.65
C ALA A 45 8.17 20.58 0.91
N SER A 46 8.19 20.54 -0.44
CA SER A 46 9.06 21.41 -1.24
C SER A 46 8.73 22.89 -1.08
N MET A 47 7.45 23.25 -1.01
CA MET A 47 7.03 24.64 -0.73
C MET A 47 7.47 25.10 0.67
N VAL A 48 7.27 24.24 1.69
CA VAL A 48 7.70 24.53 3.07
C VAL A 48 9.23 24.64 3.16
N ILE A 49 9.96 23.73 2.54
CA ILE A 49 11.43 23.75 2.47
C ILE A 49 11.93 25.06 1.83
N ALA A 50 11.38 25.39 0.67
CA ALA A 50 11.76 26.62 -0.05
C ALA A 50 11.57 27.86 0.84
N GLU A 51 10.41 28.00 1.46
CA GLU A 51 10.10 29.17 2.26
C GLU A 51 10.88 29.21 3.58
N VAL A 52 11.14 28.07 4.24
CA VAL A 52 11.97 28.00 5.45
C VAL A 52 13.42 28.40 5.13
N LEU A 53 14.00 27.89 4.05
CA LEU A 53 15.35 28.26 3.62
C LEU A 53 15.45 29.75 3.31
N ARG A 54 14.42 30.33 2.69
CA ARG A 54 14.36 31.78 2.40
C ARG A 54 14.28 32.63 3.67
N ARG A 55 13.38 32.26 4.63
CA ARG A 55 13.14 33.07 5.84
C ARG A 55 14.20 32.91 6.90
N LYS A 56 14.60 31.67 7.18
CA LYS A 56 15.45 31.33 8.32
C LYS A 56 16.87 30.96 7.93
N GLY A 57 17.09 30.56 6.67
CA GLY A 57 18.35 29.93 6.29
C GLY A 57 18.54 28.59 7.00
N GLY A 58 19.77 28.28 7.43
CA GLY A 58 20.10 27.02 8.12
C GLY A 58 20.05 25.81 7.19
N LYS A 59 19.80 24.64 7.77
CA LYS A 59 19.68 23.36 7.06
C LYS A 59 18.27 22.79 7.14
N VAL A 60 17.96 21.91 6.20
CA VAL A 60 16.74 21.09 6.18
C VAL A 60 17.14 19.62 6.19
N LEU A 61 16.56 18.86 7.11
CA LEU A 61 16.71 17.42 7.20
C LEU A 61 15.39 16.75 6.80
N LEU A 62 15.41 15.96 5.70
CA LEU A 62 14.28 15.14 5.28
C LEU A 62 14.60 13.68 5.55
N LEU A 63 13.74 13.02 6.31
CA LEU A 63 13.87 11.62 6.69
C LEU A 63 12.81 10.77 6.03
N ALA A 64 13.23 9.69 5.39
CA ALA A 64 12.35 8.69 4.80
C ALA A 64 12.75 7.28 5.25
N PRO A 65 11.77 6.35 5.43
CA PRO A 65 12.02 5.06 6.08
C PRO A 65 12.90 4.09 5.29
N THR A 66 13.05 4.28 3.97
CA THR A 66 13.78 3.37 3.10
C THR A 66 14.68 4.11 2.11
N LYS A 67 15.76 3.46 1.67
CA LYS A 67 16.71 4.02 0.69
C LYS A 67 16.01 4.46 -0.63
N PRO A 68 15.10 3.67 -1.25
CA PRO A 68 14.38 4.12 -2.44
C PRO A 68 13.58 5.41 -2.24
N LEU A 69 12.95 5.58 -1.07
CA LEU A 69 12.21 6.81 -0.76
C LEU A 69 13.15 8.01 -0.57
N VAL A 70 14.31 7.80 0.05
CA VAL A 70 15.37 8.83 0.17
C VAL A 70 15.81 9.30 -1.23
N GLU A 71 16.10 8.37 -2.12
CA GLU A 71 16.50 8.67 -3.51
C GLU A 71 15.38 9.39 -4.27
N GLN A 72 14.12 8.93 -4.12
CA GLN A 72 12.94 9.55 -4.72
C GLN A 72 12.73 10.99 -4.23
N HIS A 73 12.81 11.22 -2.91
CA HIS A 73 12.68 12.58 -2.35
C HIS A 73 13.79 13.49 -2.85
N ALA A 74 15.04 13.03 -2.85
CA ALA A 74 16.15 13.84 -3.35
C ALA A 74 16.00 14.19 -4.84
N ALA A 75 15.58 13.24 -5.68
CA ALA A 75 15.29 13.49 -7.09
C ALA A 75 14.13 14.50 -7.26
N SER A 76 13.05 14.34 -6.50
CA SER A 76 11.92 15.26 -6.51
C SER A 76 12.32 16.67 -6.09
N LEU A 77 13.11 16.80 -5.03
CA LEU A 77 13.59 18.11 -4.56
C LEU A 77 14.48 18.78 -5.60
N ARG A 78 15.39 18.04 -6.27
CA ARG A 78 16.23 18.59 -7.36
C ARG A 78 15.41 19.06 -8.55
N ASN A 79 14.28 18.40 -8.83
CA ASN A 79 13.37 18.80 -9.91
C ASN A 79 12.48 19.99 -9.55
N LEU A 80 12.17 20.18 -8.27
CA LEU A 80 11.25 21.23 -7.83
C LEU A 80 11.97 22.49 -7.34
N LEU A 81 13.15 22.34 -6.74
CA LEU A 81 13.91 23.44 -6.13
C LEU A 81 15.06 23.93 -7.01
N VAL A 82 15.42 25.20 -6.85
CA VAL A 82 16.63 25.82 -7.45
C VAL A 82 17.85 25.68 -6.52
N VAL A 83 17.81 24.77 -5.54
CA VAL A 83 18.86 24.55 -4.55
C VAL A 83 19.77 23.41 -5.01
N ASP A 84 21.03 23.71 -5.32
CA ASP A 84 21.98 22.70 -5.83
C ASP A 84 22.62 21.84 -4.72
N ARG A 85 22.57 22.29 -3.46
CA ARG A 85 23.23 21.65 -2.31
C ARG A 85 22.29 20.67 -1.61
N ILE A 86 22.07 19.50 -2.22
CA ILE A 86 21.24 18.41 -1.71
C ILE A 86 22.08 17.13 -1.59
N ALA A 87 22.37 16.68 -0.37
CA ALA A 87 23.08 15.44 -0.11
C ALA A 87 22.14 14.29 0.26
N LEU A 88 22.55 13.06 -0.10
CA LEU A 88 21.89 11.82 0.26
C LEU A 88 22.73 11.04 1.27
N PHE A 89 22.13 10.64 2.38
CA PHE A 89 22.77 9.79 3.37
C PHE A 89 22.07 8.44 3.42
N THR A 90 22.74 7.41 2.93
CA THR A 90 22.32 6.02 3.03
C THR A 90 23.51 5.17 3.50
N GLY A 91 23.24 4.09 4.26
CA GLY A 91 24.30 3.32 4.90
C GLY A 91 25.29 2.64 3.96
N GLU A 92 24.92 2.47 2.68
CA GLU A 92 25.75 1.82 1.67
C GLU A 92 26.49 2.79 0.74
N ALA A 93 25.94 4.00 0.53
CA ALA A 93 26.41 4.90 -0.51
C ALA A 93 27.41 5.96 -0.01
N THR A 94 27.50 6.20 1.31
CA THR A 94 28.30 7.30 1.85
C THR A 94 28.99 6.86 3.14
N SER A 95 30.33 6.95 3.17
CA SER A 95 31.10 6.63 4.39
C SER A 95 30.77 7.59 5.54
N PRO A 96 30.98 7.21 6.80
CA PRO A 96 30.77 8.11 7.93
C PRO A 96 31.56 9.43 7.82
N GLU A 97 32.80 9.37 7.32
CA GLU A 97 33.70 10.52 7.16
C GLU A 97 33.18 11.46 6.06
N ASP A 98 32.77 10.90 4.91
CA ASP A 98 32.17 11.69 3.82
C ASP A 98 30.87 12.36 4.27
N ARG A 99 30.06 11.71 5.14
CA ARG A 99 28.82 12.30 5.63
C ARG A 99 29.05 13.54 6.51
N GLU A 100 30.11 13.57 7.29
CA GLU A 100 30.46 14.77 8.08
C GLU A 100 30.78 15.96 7.17
N LEU A 101 31.57 15.75 6.10
CA LEU A 101 31.87 16.79 5.12
C LEU A 101 30.61 17.24 4.38
N LEU A 102 29.84 16.29 3.84
CA LEU A 102 28.59 16.58 3.12
C LEU A 102 27.57 17.28 4.01
N TRP A 103 27.51 16.95 5.32
CA TRP A 103 26.66 17.65 6.28
C TRP A 103 27.02 19.13 6.35
N ARG A 104 28.31 19.46 6.39
CA ARG A 104 28.76 20.87 6.48
C ARG A 104 28.47 21.64 5.18
N GLU A 105 28.67 21.03 4.04
CA GLU A 105 28.58 21.69 2.73
C GLU A 105 27.17 21.85 2.18
N ASN A 106 26.23 20.99 2.59
CA ASN A 106 24.91 20.94 1.98
C ASN A 106 23.84 21.64 2.83
N LYS A 107 22.83 22.21 2.16
CA LYS A 107 21.68 22.88 2.78
C LYS A 107 20.51 21.94 3.04
N ILE A 108 20.36 20.91 2.20
CA ILE A 108 19.31 19.92 2.34
C ILE A 108 19.96 18.55 2.44
N ILE A 109 19.62 17.82 3.49
CA ILE A 109 20.06 16.44 3.71
C ILE A 109 18.82 15.54 3.61
N VAL A 110 18.87 14.52 2.77
CA VAL A 110 17.84 13.49 2.64
C VAL A 110 18.43 12.17 3.09
N SER A 111 17.85 11.56 4.13
CA SER A 111 18.46 10.40 4.79
C SER A 111 17.46 9.37 5.28
N THR A 112 17.95 8.15 5.52
CA THR A 112 17.23 7.19 6.37
C THR A 112 17.43 7.55 7.85
N PRO A 113 16.41 7.36 8.71
CA PRO A 113 16.48 7.80 10.11
C PRO A 113 17.57 7.08 10.93
N GLN A 114 17.88 5.82 10.59
CA GLN A 114 18.92 5.05 11.28
C GLN A 114 20.33 5.65 11.08
N VAL A 115 20.61 6.17 9.89
CA VAL A 115 21.90 6.83 9.61
C VAL A 115 22.04 8.09 10.46
N ILE A 116 21.03 8.96 10.45
CA ILE A 116 21.05 10.19 11.26
C ILE A 116 21.13 9.90 12.75
N ARG A 117 20.35 8.93 13.26
CA ARG A 117 20.45 8.50 14.67
C ARG A 117 21.85 8.05 15.04
N ASN A 118 22.50 7.26 14.19
CA ASN A 118 23.84 6.75 14.45
C ASN A 118 24.89 7.89 14.41
N ASP A 119 24.77 8.81 13.44
CA ASP A 119 25.70 9.94 13.32
C ASP A 119 25.52 10.96 14.47
N LEU A 120 24.30 11.16 14.98
CA LEU A 120 24.05 11.93 16.19
C LEU A 120 24.67 11.28 17.44
N ARG A 121 24.48 9.96 17.62
CA ARG A 121 25.04 9.21 18.76
C ARG A 121 26.57 9.19 18.77
N SER A 122 27.20 9.29 17.61
CA SER A 122 28.65 9.37 17.47
C SER A 122 29.19 10.81 17.35
N GLU A 123 28.35 11.81 17.62
CA GLU A 123 28.67 13.24 17.61
C GLU A 123 29.29 13.75 16.29
N ARG A 124 29.10 13.04 15.16
CA ARG A 124 29.58 13.46 13.83
C ARG A 124 28.79 14.63 13.27
N ILE A 125 27.51 14.71 13.63
CA ILE A 125 26.62 15.79 13.22
C ILE A 125 25.90 16.37 14.41
N SER A 126 25.55 17.67 14.34
CA SER A 126 24.65 18.34 15.25
C SER A 126 23.40 18.83 14.50
N LEU A 127 22.29 18.93 15.22
CA LEU A 127 21.06 19.49 14.68
C LEU A 127 20.92 20.99 14.94
N ASP A 128 21.89 21.66 15.51
CA ASP A 128 21.78 23.07 15.98
C ASP A 128 21.46 24.05 14.84
N ASP A 129 21.99 23.81 13.65
CA ASP A 129 21.78 24.64 12.45
C ASP A 129 20.61 24.15 11.56
N VAL A 130 19.84 23.14 12.02
CA VAL A 130 18.69 22.62 11.29
C VAL A 130 17.44 23.44 11.61
N SER A 131 16.89 24.12 10.63
CA SER A 131 15.68 24.95 10.75
C SER A 131 14.37 24.19 10.52
N LEU A 132 14.43 23.07 9.76
CA LEU A 132 13.28 22.23 9.45
C LEU A 132 13.66 20.75 9.44
N ILE A 133 12.88 19.93 10.14
CA ILE A 133 12.93 18.47 9.98
C ILE A 133 11.63 17.99 9.34
N VAL A 134 11.76 17.22 8.26
CA VAL A 134 10.64 16.58 7.58
C VAL A 134 10.68 15.07 7.83
N PHE A 135 9.61 14.51 8.39
CA PHE A 135 9.45 13.07 8.60
C PHE A 135 8.42 12.53 7.61
N ASP A 136 8.86 11.80 6.60
CA ASP A 136 7.94 11.07 5.72
C ASP A 136 7.51 9.76 6.37
N GLU A 137 6.28 9.30 6.08
CA GLU A 137 5.61 8.20 6.77
C GLU A 137 5.68 8.35 8.30
N ALA A 138 5.34 9.55 8.78
CA ALA A 138 5.46 9.98 10.18
C ALA A 138 4.73 9.07 11.18
N HIS A 139 3.73 8.29 10.74
CA HIS A 139 3.04 7.29 11.56
C HIS A 139 3.97 6.21 12.15
N ARG A 140 5.22 6.10 11.64
CA ARG A 140 6.26 5.20 12.17
C ARG A 140 6.95 5.76 13.42
N ALA A 141 6.70 7.00 13.82
CA ALA A 141 7.31 7.63 14.99
C ALA A 141 6.69 7.13 16.31
N VAL A 142 6.77 5.83 16.56
CA VAL A 142 6.28 5.15 17.75
C VAL A 142 7.29 4.12 18.25
N GLY A 143 7.29 3.84 19.55
CA GLY A 143 8.21 2.88 20.17
C GLY A 143 9.68 3.23 19.93
N ASP A 144 10.52 2.25 19.61
CA ASP A 144 11.98 2.40 19.43
C ASP A 144 12.38 2.79 18.01
N TYR A 145 11.45 3.28 17.19
CA TYR A 145 11.79 3.67 15.83
C TYR A 145 12.66 4.93 15.79
N ALA A 146 13.70 4.93 14.96
CA ALA A 146 14.75 5.97 14.95
C ALA A 146 14.24 7.42 14.76
N TYR A 147 13.00 7.62 14.28
CA TYR A 147 12.37 8.95 14.25
C TYR A 147 12.22 9.55 15.64
N VAL A 148 11.88 8.73 16.64
CA VAL A 148 11.69 9.18 18.03
C VAL A 148 13.01 9.70 18.60
N ASP A 149 14.12 8.96 18.38
CA ASP A 149 15.46 9.38 18.82
C ASP A 149 15.90 10.69 18.16
N VAL A 150 15.73 10.82 16.84
CA VAL A 150 16.11 12.05 16.11
C VAL A 150 15.26 13.24 16.55
N ALA A 151 13.96 13.04 16.73
CA ALA A 151 13.06 14.08 17.22
C ALA A 151 13.42 14.50 18.64
N ALA A 152 13.75 13.56 19.54
CA ALA A 152 14.18 13.85 20.90
C ALA A 152 15.46 14.69 20.93
N ALA A 153 16.48 14.34 20.15
CA ALA A 153 17.71 15.10 20.01
C ALA A 153 17.49 16.53 19.45
N SER A 154 16.34 16.73 18.81
CA SER A 154 16.00 18.02 18.20
C SER A 154 15.22 18.99 19.13
N LYS A 155 14.70 18.54 20.28
CA LYS A 155 13.79 19.32 21.13
C LYS A 155 14.38 20.57 21.78
N GLU A 156 15.70 20.60 21.96
CA GLU A 156 16.39 21.70 22.61
C GLU A 156 16.60 22.93 21.73
N VAL A 157 16.45 22.80 20.42
CA VAL A 157 16.66 23.90 19.47
C VAL A 157 15.38 24.70 19.29
N ARG A 158 15.43 25.97 19.69
CA ARG A 158 14.32 26.92 19.56
C ARG A 158 14.06 27.27 18.09
N ASP A 159 12.81 27.63 17.79
CA ASP A 159 12.34 28.08 16.45
C ASP A 159 12.48 27.07 15.31
N ARG A 160 12.77 25.80 15.59
CA ARG A 160 12.76 24.73 14.59
C ARG A 160 11.33 24.34 14.26
N LEU A 161 11.06 24.14 12.98
CA LEU A 161 9.82 23.55 12.49
C LEU A 161 9.96 22.05 12.27
N VAL A 162 8.90 21.32 12.55
CA VAL A 162 8.77 19.89 12.23
C VAL A 162 7.57 19.69 11.32
N LEU A 163 7.80 19.02 10.20
CA LEU A 163 6.78 18.60 9.26
C LEU A 163 6.69 17.07 9.25
N GLY A 164 5.64 16.53 9.83
CA GLY A 164 5.31 15.11 9.66
C GLY A 164 4.39 14.92 8.47
N MET A 165 4.62 13.91 7.65
CA MET A 165 3.76 13.57 6.51
C MET A 165 3.35 12.11 6.58
N THR A 166 2.08 11.80 6.35
CA THR A 166 1.58 10.43 6.25
C THR A 166 0.32 10.34 5.41
N ALA A 167 0.11 9.18 4.78
CA ALA A 167 -1.17 8.86 4.13
C ALA A 167 -2.15 8.17 5.10
N SER A 168 -1.64 7.55 6.16
CA SER A 168 -2.42 6.78 7.12
C SER A 168 -1.97 7.11 8.55
N PRO A 169 -2.66 8.02 9.24
CA PRO A 169 -2.21 8.51 10.55
C PRO A 169 -2.44 7.51 11.70
N GLY A 170 -3.09 6.39 11.44
CA GLY A 170 -3.56 5.44 12.45
C GLY A 170 -5.08 5.47 12.61
N SER A 171 -5.60 4.54 13.39
CA SER A 171 -7.05 4.31 13.56
C SER A 171 -7.67 5.01 14.80
N SER A 172 -6.89 5.77 15.58
CA SER A 172 -7.39 6.44 16.78
C SER A 172 -6.68 7.77 17.04
N ALA A 173 -7.37 8.68 17.74
CA ALA A 173 -6.82 9.98 18.13
C ALA A 173 -5.57 9.84 19.02
N GLU A 174 -5.55 8.83 19.89
CA GLU A 174 -4.42 8.57 20.79
C GLU A 174 -3.14 8.28 20.02
N LYS A 175 -3.21 7.46 18.96
CA LYS A 175 -2.05 7.14 18.12
C LYS A 175 -1.53 8.38 17.38
N ILE A 176 -2.43 9.22 16.90
CA ILE A 176 -2.04 10.49 16.25
C ILE A 176 -1.35 11.40 17.26
N LEU A 177 -1.91 11.52 18.46
CA LEU A 177 -1.33 12.33 19.53
C LEU A 177 0.00 11.77 20.04
N GLU A 178 0.16 10.43 20.08
CA GLU A 178 1.45 9.78 20.38
C GLU A 178 2.53 10.18 19.35
N VAL A 179 2.21 10.08 18.07
CA VAL A 179 3.11 10.50 16.98
C VAL A 179 3.43 11.99 17.09
N CYS A 180 2.42 12.84 17.31
CA CYS A 180 2.62 14.27 17.48
C CYS A 180 3.52 14.59 18.69
N GLY A 181 3.28 13.93 19.83
CA GLY A 181 4.08 14.09 21.04
C GLY A 181 5.53 13.66 20.86
N ASN A 182 5.75 12.51 20.19
CA ASN A 182 7.08 11.99 19.92
C ASN A 182 7.87 12.92 18.99
N LEU A 183 7.23 13.51 17.98
CA LEU A 183 7.85 14.39 17.00
C LEU A 183 7.87 15.88 17.40
N GLY A 184 7.25 16.28 18.51
CA GLY A 184 7.12 17.69 18.88
C GLY A 184 6.18 18.49 17.97
N ILE A 185 5.17 17.85 17.42
CA ILE A 185 4.16 18.45 16.54
C ILE A 185 3.01 18.99 17.37
N VAL A 186 2.55 20.21 17.03
CA VAL A 186 1.50 20.93 17.76
C VAL A 186 0.25 21.22 16.92
N ALA A 187 0.26 20.84 15.65
CA ALA A 187 -0.87 21.02 14.75
C ALA A 187 -1.06 19.81 13.83
N VAL A 188 -2.28 19.60 13.36
CA VAL A 188 -2.60 18.53 12.40
C VAL A 188 -3.43 19.11 11.25
N GLU A 189 -2.97 18.89 10.02
CA GLU A 189 -3.69 19.18 8.80
C GLU A 189 -4.17 17.86 8.17
N ILE A 190 -5.47 17.65 8.11
CA ILE A 190 -6.07 16.45 7.54
C ILE A 190 -6.87 16.86 6.31
N ARG A 191 -6.57 16.24 5.16
CA ARG A 191 -7.41 16.31 3.96
C ARG A 191 -7.70 14.93 3.44
N THR A 192 -8.90 14.77 2.95
CA THR A 192 -9.41 13.58 2.27
C THR A 192 -9.79 13.91 0.84
N GLU A 193 -10.03 12.91 0.04
CA GLU A 193 -10.55 13.07 -1.32
C GLU A 193 -11.97 13.65 -1.37
N TYR A 194 -12.65 13.78 -0.22
CA TYR A 194 -14.01 14.31 -0.10
C TYR A 194 -14.04 15.77 0.39
N ASP A 195 -12.88 16.34 0.70
CA ASP A 195 -12.83 17.72 1.18
C ASP A 195 -13.03 18.73 0.03
N PRO A 196 -13.81 19.82 0.26
CA PRO A 196 -14.18 20.76 -0.80
C PRO A 196 -12.99 21.39 -1.52
N ASP A 197 -11.90 21.65 -0.79
CA ASP A 197 -10.67 22.23 -1.35
C ASP A 197 -9.80 21.21 -2.10
N VAL A 198 -10.16 19.92 -2.09
CA VAL A 198 -9.45 18.84 -2.76
C VAL A 198 -10.18 18.34 -4.00
N VAL A 199 -11.51 18.21 -3.92
CA VAL A 199 -12.36 17.65 -5.00
C VAL A 199 -12.09 18.26 -6.38
N PRO A 200 -11.86 19.59 -6.55
CA PRO A 200 -11.58 20.19 -7.85
C PRO A 200 -10.34 19.64 -8.56
N TYR A 201 -9.40 19.10 -7.80
CA TYR A 201 -8.11 18.59 -8.31
C TYR A 201 -8.06 17.07 -8.46
N LEU A 202 -9.17 16.38 -8.18
CA LEU A 202 -9.28 14.94 -8.39
C LEU A 202 -9.72 14.64 -9.81
N HIS A 203 -9.00 13.76 -10.48
CA HIS A 203 -9.43 13.23 -11.76
C HIS A 203 -10.42 12.08 -11.56
N ASP A 204 -11.28 11.86 -12.55
CA ASP A 204 -12.27 10.78 -12.52
C ASP A 204 -11.56 9.43 -12.43
N LEU A 205 -11.97 8.64 -11.47
CA LEU A 205 -11.51 7.27 -11.27
C LEU A 205 -12.68 6.33 -11.56
N ASP A 206 -12.61 5.63 -12.69
CA ASP A 206 -13.57 4.58 -13.03
C ASP A 206 -13.23 3.32 -12.23
N VAL A 207 -14.07 2.96 -11.27
CA VAL A 207 -13.87 1.79 -10.39
C VAL A 207 -14.87 0.72 -10.74
N GLU A 208 -14.40 -0.33 -11.36
CA GLU A 208 -15.18 -1.46 -11.82
C GLU A 208 -14.92 -2.72 -10.98
N ARG A 209 -15.96 -3.49 -10.75
CA ARG A 209 -15.87 -4.82 -10.16
C ARG A 209 -16.37 -5.86 -11.16
N ILE A 210 -15.49 -6.79 -11.54
CA ILE A 210 -15.84 -7.92 -12.40
C ILE A 210 -15.98 -9.18 -11.55
N ARG A 211 -17.15 -9.76 -11.54
CA ARG A 211 -17.41 -11.05 -10.88
C ARG A 211 -17.11 -12.19 -11.82
N VAL A 212 -16.45 -13.22 -11.31
CA VAL A 212 -16.21 -14.49 -12.01
C VAL A 212 -16.69 -15.64 -11.14
N GLU A 213 -17.05 -16.77 -11.74
CA GLU A 213 -17.39 -17.98 -11.02
C GLU A 213 -16.20 -18.92 -10.94
N ALA A 214 -16.00 -19.55 -9.76
CA ALA A 214 -14.98 -20.58 -9.63
C ALA A 214 -15.36 -21.79 -10.48
N PRO A 215 -14.39 -22.45 -11.16
CA PRO A 215 -14.64 -23.70 -11.88
C PRO A 215 -15.22 -24.78 -10.95
N ASP A 216 -16.09 -25.64 -11.46
CA ASP A 216 -16.75 -26.67 -10.65
C ASP A 216 -15.74 -27.63 -10.00
N VAL A 217 -14.69 -27.99 -10.71
CA VAL A 217 -13.58 -28.80 -10.16
C VAL A 217 -12.89 -28.10 -8.98
N ALA A 218 -12.76 -26.77 -9.01
CA ALA A 218 -12.21 -26.01 -7.89
C ALA A 218 -13.15 -26.01 -6.68
N LYS A 219 -14.47 -25.95 -6.92
CA LYS A 219 -15.49 -26.10 -5.86
C LYS A 219 -15.46 -27.48 -5.22
N GLU A 220 -15.31 -28.53 -6.04
CA GLU A 220 -15.18 -29.92 -5.57
C GLU A 220 -13.93 -30.11 -4.72
N ILE A 221 -12.77 -29.67 -5.20
CA ILE A 221 -11.50 -29.70 -4.45
C ILE A 221 -11.65 -28.96 -3.11
N ARG A 222 -12.25 -27.76 -3.15
CA ARG A 222 -12.55 -27.01 -1.93
C ARG A 222 -13.36 -27.81 -0.94
N GLY A 223 -14.42 -28.50 -1.39
CA GLY A 223 -15.27 -29.35 -0.54
C GLY A 223 -14.50 -30.48 0.13
N LEU A 224 -13.61 -31.14 -0.64
CA LEU A 224 -12.74 -32.19 -0.09
C LEU A 224 -11.80 -31.67 1.00
N VAL A 225 -11.12 -30.56 0.73
CA VAL A 225 -10.17 -29.94 1.67
C VAL A 225 -10.90 -29.32 2.88
N GLN A 226 -12.13 -28.81 2.70
CA GLN A 226 -12.97 -28.31 3.78
C GLN A 226 -13.27 -29.41 4.80
N THR A 227 -13.54 -30.64 4.36
CA THR A 227 -13.74 -31.77 5.26
C THR A 227 -12.52 -31.98 6.18
N VAL A 228 -11.32 -31.91 5.61
CA VAL A 228 -10.06 -32.03 6.39
C VAL A 228 -9.90 -30.88 7.38
N PHE A 229 -10.21 -29.66 6.94
CA PHE A 229 -10.19 -28.48 7.81
C PHE A 229 -11.14 -28.64 9.00
N ASP A 230 -12.38 -29.05 8.77
CA ASP A 230 -13.41 -29.21 9.80
C ASP A 230 -13.02 -30.30 10.80
N GLU A 231 -12.45 -31.42 10.35
CA GLU A 231 -11.92 -32.46 11.24
C GLU A 231 -10.86 -31.93 12.20
N GLN A 232 -9.93 -31.10 11.71
CA GLN A 232 -8.88 -30.53 12.56
C GLN A 232 -9.43 -29.47 13.52
N VAL A 233 -10.39 -28.65 13.07
CA VAL A 233 -11.09 -27.69 13.94
C VAL A 233 -11.82 -28.41 15.08
N GLU A 234 -12.52 -29.52 14.80
CA GLU A 234 -13.17 -30.31 15.83
C GLU A 234 -12.17 -30.95 16.82
N ARG A 235 -10.99 -31.38 16.36
CA ARG A 235 -9.91 -31.83 17.25
C ARG A 235 -9.44 -30.71 18.18
N LEU A 236 -9.26 -29.50 17.66
CA LEU A 236 -8.86 -28.33 18.45
C LEU A 236 -9.93 -27.94 19.47
N LYS A 237 -11.23 -28.02 19.11
CA LYS A 237 -12.35 -27.77 20.02
C LYS A 237 -12.36 -28.81 21.17
N LYS A 238 -12.18 -30.10 20.87
CA LYS A 238 -12.13 -31.19 21.88
C LYS A 238 -10.99 -31.00 22.88
N VAL A 239 -9.89 -30.40 22.48
CA VAL A 239 -8.74 -30.09 23.37
C VAL A 239 -8.92 -28.75 24.10
N GLY A 240 -9.98 -27.98 23.79
CA GLY A 240 -10.35 -26.74 24.47
C GLY A 240 -9.82 -25.45 23.89
N PHE A 241 -9.03 -25.48 22.80
CA PHE A 241 -8.44 -24.25 22.21
C PHE A 241 -9.44 -23.40 21.43
N LEU A 242 -10.49 -24.00 20.87
CA LEU A 242 -11.52 -23.32 20.06
C LEU A 242 -12.94 -23.56 20.61
N ALA A 243 -13.05 -23.83 21.91
CA ALA A 243 -14.34 -24.09 22.54
C ALA A 243 -15.31 -22.92 22.34
N GLY A 244 -16.61 -23.27 22.07
CA GLY A 244 -17.69 -22.27 21.94
C GLY A 244 -17.67 -21.42 20.64
N LYS A 245 -16.74 -21.63 19.70
CA LYS A 245 -16.71 -20.89 18.44
C LYS A 245 -17.48 -21.60 17.33
N PRO A 246 -18.61 -21.05 16.85
CA PRO A 246 -19.40 -21.68 15.77
C PRO A 246 -18.68 -21.56 14.40
N LYS A 247 -17.97 -20.45 14.15
CA LYS A 247 -17.11 -20.23 12.98
C LYS A 247 -15.70 -19.92 13.43
N VAL A 248 -14.73 -20.57 12.83
CA VAL A 248 -13.32 -20.42 13.14
C VAL A 248 -12.64 -19.62 12.04
N SER A 249 -12.03 -18.51 12.42
CA SER A 249 -11.26 -17.64 11.53
C SER A 249 -9.77 -18.04 11.53
N LEU A 250 -9.02 -17.55 10.54
CA LEU A 250 -7.56 -17.68 10.50
C LEU A 250 -6.90 -17.12 11.78
N LYS A 251 -7.42 -15.99 12.31
CA LYS A 251 -6.93 -15.37 13.55
C LYS A 251 -7.15 -16.30 14.75
N ASP A 252 -8.25 -17.03 14.80
CA ASP A 252 -8.52 -17.99 15.86
C ASP A 252 -7.57 -19.18 15.82
N LEU A 253 -7.26 -19.67 14.62
CA LEU A 253 -6.27 -20.75 14.44
C LEU A 253 -4.86 -20.31 14.86
N LEU A 254 -4.44 -19.10 14.51
CA LEU A 254 -3.16 -18.55 14.94
C LEU A 254 -3.11 -18.41 16.47
N ALA A 255 -4.14 -17.83 17.08
CA ALA A 255 -4.23 -17.70 18.53
C ALA A 255 -4.19 -19.06 19.25
N ALA A 256 -4.86 -20.09 18.71
CA ALA A 256 -4.81 -21.45 19.24
C ALA A 256 -3.40 -22.06 19.17
N GLY A 257 -2.68 -21.82 18.06
CA GLY A 257 -1.28 -22.25 17.92
C GLY A 257 -0.34 -21.55 18.90
N ASP A 258 -0.48 -20.23 19.05
CA ASP A 258 0.31 -19.43 19.99
C ASP A 258 0.04 -19.82 21.45
N GLU A 259 -1.21 -20.11 21.79
CA GLU A 259 -1.58 -20.59 23.13
C GLU A 259 -0.97 -21.97 23.41
N ALA A 260 -1.06 -22.90 22.45
CA ALA A 260 -0.47 -24.24 22.61
C ALA A 260 1.04 -24.16 22.78
N ARG A 261 1.74 -23.30 22.01
CA ARG A 261 3.18 -23.06 22.11
C ARG A 261 3.55 -22.51 23.48
N ARG A 262 2.85 -21.46 23.95
CA ARG A 262 3.11 -20.87 25.27
C ARG A 262 2.97 -21.88 26.41
N LYS A 263 1.99 -22.79 26.34
CA LYS A 263 1.82 -23.87 27.32
C LYS A 263 3.01 -24.87 27.30
N LEU A 264 3.54 -25.18 26.13
CA LEU A 264 4.74 -26.01 26.01
C LEU A 264 5.99 -25.32 26.56
N ASP A 265 6.18 -24.04 26.25
CA ASP A 265 7.29 -23.23 26.71
C ASP A 265 7.28 -23.02 28.24
N SER A 266 6.09 -23.02 28.86
CA SER A 266 5.91 -23.00 30.33
C SER A 266 6.20 -24.35 31.02
N GLY A 267 6.67 -25.37 30.27
CA GLY A 267 7.07 -26.65 30.80
C GLY A 267 5.95 -27.70 30.89
N VAL A 268 4.74 -27.39 30.43
CA VAL A 268 3.62 -28.37 30.38
C VAL A 268 3.89 -29.38 29.27
N ARG A 269 4.26 -30.59 29.62
CA ARG A 269 4.48 -31.73 28.68
C ARG A 269 3.24 -32.62 28.61
N ASP A 270 2.26 -32.21 27.76
CA ASP A 270 1.05 -33.01 27.50
C ASP A 270 1.03 -33.40 26.00
N GLY A 271 0.89 -34.69 25.71
CA GLY A 271 0.75 -35.20 24.34
C GLY A 271 -0.40 -34.57 23.56
N ARG A 272 -1.43 -34.10 24.27
CA ARG A 272 -2.56 -33.36 23.67
C ARG A 272 -2.13 -32.02 23.07
N LEU A 273 -1.13 -31.34 23.64
CA LEU A 273 -0.59 -30.07 23.10
C LEU A 273 0.12 -30.28 21.76
N TYR A 274 0.93 -31.33 21.65
CA TYR A 274 1.55 -31.68 20.37
C TYR A 274 0.52 -32.07 19.31
N GLY A 275 -0.53 -32.80 19.73
CA GLY A 275 -1.67 -33.13 18.87
C GLY A 275 -2.43 -31.87 18.40
N ALA A 276 -2.64 -30.89 19.28
CA ALA A 276 -3.26 -29.62 18.95
C ALA A 276 -2.43 -28.79 17.98
N MET A 277 -1.11 -28.69 18.18
CA MET A 277 -0.21 -27.99 17.24
C MET A 277 -0.22 -28.64 15.86
N THR A 278 -0.21 -29.98 15.80
CA THR A 278 -0.30 -30.71 14.53
C THR A 278 -1.65 -30.45 13.85
N ALA A 279 -2.75 -30.51 14.59
CA ALA A 279 -4.09 -30.22 14.07
C ALA A 279 -4.20 -28.78 13.56
N GLN A 280 -3.67 -27.82 14.32
CA GLN A 280 -3.62 -26.41 13.91
C GLN A 280 -2.82 -26.22 12.61
N ALA A 281 -1.64 -26.83 12.50
CA ALA A 281 -0.80 -26.75 11.31
C ALA A 281 -1.50 -27.37 10.08
N ILE A 282 -2.19 -28.52 10.24
CA ILE A 282 -2.98 -29.13 9.17
C ILE A 282 -4.17 -28.23 8.78
N ALA A 283 -4.89 -27.64 9.74
CA ALA A 283 -5.98 -26.71 9.48
C ALA A 283 -5.50 -25.47 8.69
N MET A 284 -4.33 -24.94 9.04
CA MET A 284 -3.70 -23.83 8.31
C MET A 284 -3.38 -24.20 6.86
N LYS A 285 -2.83 -25.40 6.62
CA LYS A 285 -2.53 -25.90 5.26
C LYS A 285 -3.79 -26.13 4.44
N ALA A 286 -4.82 -26.73 5.04
CA ALA A 286 -6.13 -26.90 4.42
C ALA A 286 -6.77 -25.56 4.06
N ASN A 287 -6.72 -24.58 4.99
CA ASN A 287 -7.21 -23.24 4.76
C ASN A 287 -6.52 -22.56 3.57
N HIS A 288 -5.20 -22.70 3.45
CA HIS A 288 -4.43 -22.15 2.33
C HIS A 288 -4.72 -22.86 1.01
N ALA A 289 -4.82 -24.20 1.01
CA ALA A 289 -5.18 -24.97 -0.19
C ALA A 289 -6.58 -24.59 -0.72
N MET A 290 -7.56 -24.39 0.16
CA MET A 290 -8.89 -23.88 -0.24
C MET A 290 -8.82 -22.50 -0.88
N GLU A 291 -8.03 -21.58 -0.30
CA GLU A 291 -7.85 -20.24 -0.85
C GLU A 291 -7.25 -20.29 -2.26
N LEU A 292 -6.21 -21.10 -2.47
CA LEU A 292 -5.60 -21.28 -3.78
C LEU A 292 -6.60 -21.83 -4.82
N ALA A 293 -7.36 -22.86 -4.44
CA ALA A 293 -8.38 -23.45 -5.33
C ALA A 293 -9.44 -22.44 -5.75
N GLU A 294 -9.96 -21.66 -4.78
CA GLU A 294 -11.06 -20.72 -5.00
C GLU A 294 -10.66 -19.47 -5.78
N THR A 295 -9.44 -18.94 -5.56
CA THR A 295 -9.11 -17.57 -5.96
C THR A 295 -7.92 -17.46 -6.89
N GLN A 296 -7.00 -18.44 -6.88
CA GLN A 296 -5.74 -18.40 -7.64
C GLN A 296 -5.70 -19.37 -8.82
N GLY A 297 -6.46 -20.47 -8.72
CA GLY A 297 -6.54 -21.50 -9.72
C GLY A 297 -5.72 -22.75 -9.43
N LEU A 298 -5.99 -23.80 -10.22
CA LEU A 298 -5.44 -25.13 -10.00
C LEU A 298 -3.92 -25.23 -10.23
N GLY A 299 -3.34 -24.34 -11.05
CA GLY A 299 -1.90 -24.26 -11.26
C GLY A 299 -1.15 -23.91 -9.97
N SER A 300 -1.59 -22.86 -9.27
CA SER A 300 -1.01 -22.46 -7.99
C SER A 300 -1.23 -23.51 -6.90
N LEU A 301 -2.39 -24.16 -6.90
CA LEU A 301 -2.68 -25.26 -5.98
C LEU A 301 -1.78 -26.48 -6.21
N ARG A 302 -1.56 -26.87 -7.47
CA ARG A 302 -0.61 -27.95 -7.83
C ARG A 302 0.80 -27.63 -7.33
N SER A 303 1.30 -26.44 -7.65
CA SER A 303 2.61 -25.98 -7.19
C SER A 303 2.74 -26.02 -5.66
N TYR A 304 1.68 -25.67 -4.95
CA TYR A 304 1.65 -25.76 -3.49
C TYR A 304 1.79 -27.19 -2.97
N PHE A 305 1.03 -28.14 -3.53
CA PHE A 305 1.11 -29.55 -3.15
C PHE A 305 2.46 -30.18 -3.53
N ASP A 306 2.99 -29.86 -4.73
CA ASP A 306 4.26 -30.41 -5.20
C ASP A 306 5.43 -29.91 -4.35
N LYS A 307 5.48 -28.61 -4.01
CA LYS A 307 6.47 -28.04 -3.08
C LYS A 307 6.38 -28.70 -1.69
N MET A 308 5.16 -28.88 -1.17
CA MET A 308 4.96 -29.54 0.12
C MET A 308 5.39 -31.00 0.08
N ALA A 309 5.17 -31.71 -1.02
CA ALA A 309 5.58 -33.11 -1.19
C ALA A 309 7.10 -33.25 -1.31
N ALA A 310 7.76 -32.29 -1.97
CA ALA A 310 9.22 -32.28 -2.13
C ALA A 310 9.96 -31.98 -0.81
N ASP A 311 9.37 -31.18 0.09
CA ASP A 311 9.98 -30.71 1.34
C ASP A 311 9.09 -31.00 2.56
N ALA A 312 8.58 -32.23 2.67
CA ALA A 312 7.71 -32.67 3.77
C ALA A 312 8.51 -32.91 5.06
N GLN A 313 8.92 -31.82 5.74
CA GLN A 313 9.77 -31.90 6.95
C GLN A 313 8.97 -32.13 8.24
N THR A 314 7.70 -31.70 8.27
CA THR A 314 6.92 -31.78 9.51
C THR A 314 5.94 -32.95 9.50
N LYS A 315 5.61 -33.44 10.72
CA LYS A 315 4.55 -34.43 10.91
C LYS A 315 3.22 -33.97 10.31
N ALA A 316 2.93 -32.68 10.36
CA ALA A 316 1.72 -32.08 9.80
C ALA A 316 1.71 -32.15 8.27
N ASP A 317 2.84 -31.95 7.57
CA ASP A 317 2.95 -32.08 6.12
C ASP A 317 2.62 -33.50 5.68
N VAL A 318 3.27 -34.46 6.32
CA VAL A 318 3.07 -35.89 6.02
C VAL A 318 1.63 -36.34 6.27
N GLN A 319 1.03 -35.92 7.40
CA GLN A 319 -0.35 -36.28 7.71
C GLN A 319 -1.34 -35.61 6.76
N PHE A 320 -1.14 -34.34 6.43
CA PHE A 320 -2.00 -33.63 5.49
C PHE A 320 -1.96 -34.28 4.11
N LEU A 321 -0.76 -34.50 3.56
CA LEU A 321 -0.60 -35.11 2.24
C LEU A 321 -1.13 -36.55 2.18
N LYS A 322 -0.99 -37.35 3.26
CA LYS A 322 -1.51 -38.73 3.30
C LYS A 322 -3.02 -38.82 3.51
N HIS A 323 -3.71 -37.73 3.80
CA HIS A 323 -5.15 -37.76 4.05
C HIS A 323 -5.91 -38.10 2.75
N ALA A 324 -6.83 -39.09 2.78
CA ALA A 324 -7.52 -39.59 1.58
C ALA A 324 -8.20 -38.48 0.77
N LYS A 325 -8.87 -37.53 1.45
CA LYS A 325 -9.52 -36.38 0.79
C LYS A 325 -8.52 -35.41 0.15
N VAL A 326 -7.32 -35.25 0.72
CA VAL A 326 -6.24 -34.44 0.14
C VAL A 326 -5.65 -35.13 -1.08
N GLN A 327 -5.44 -36.46 -1.04
CA GLN A 327 -4.98 -37.24 -2.18
C GLN A 327 -5.96 -37.14 -3.37
N GLU A 328 -7.25 -37.18 -3.08
CA GLU A 328 -8.31 -37.00 -4.09
C GLU A 328 -8.26 -35.56 -4.67
N ALA A 329 -8.11 -34.55 -3.82
CA ALA A 329 -7.97 -33.16 -4.25
C ALA A 329 -6.71 -32.95 -5.13
N ILE A 330 -5.58 -33.60 -4.79
CA ILE A 330 -4.34 -33.59 -5.61
C ILE A 330 -4.59 -34.25 -6.97
N ARG A 331 -5.27 -35.39 -6.99
CA ARG A 331 -5.61 -36.11 -8.23
C ARG A 331 -6.44 -35.22 -9.15
N LEU A 332 -7.57 -34.68 -8.65
CA LEU A 332 -8.43 -33.77 -9.42
C LEU A 332 -7.68 -32.54 -9.92
N ALA A 333 -6.84 -31.93 -9.08
CA ALA A 333 -6.05 -30.79 -9.47
C ALA A 333 -5.04 -31.11 -10.59
N ARG A 334 -4.47 -32.32 -10.63
CA ARG A 334 -3.50 -32.75 -11.66
C ARG A 334 -4.18 -33.14 -12.96
N GLU A 335 -5.33 -33.79 -12.90
CA GLU A 335 -6.08 -34.23 -14.08
C GLU A 335 -6.78 -33.07 -14.81
N SER A 336 -7.11 -32.01 -14.10
CA SER A 336 -7.81 -30.87 -14.68
C SER A 336 -6.89 -29.93 -15.45
N VAL A 337 -7.29 -29.56 -16.66
CA VAL A 337 -6.64 -28.54 -17.51
C VAL A 337 -7.33 -27.17 -17.42
N VAL A 338 -8.36 -27.05 -16.59
CA VAL A 338 -9.18 -25.85 -16.47
C VAL A 338 -8.39 -24.73 -15.82
N GLU A 339 -8.27 -23.60 -16.51
CA GLU A 339 -7.68 -22.37 -15.97
C GLU A 339 -8.72 -21.57 -15.18
N HIS A 340 -8.25 -20.79 -14.21
CA HIS A 340 -9.13 -19.92 -13.46
C HIS A 340 -9.65 -18.77 -14.34
N PRO A 341 -10.96 -18.46 -14.33
CA PRO A 341 -11.57 -17.44 -15.21
C PRO A 341 -10.97 -16.04 -15.05
N LYS A 342 -10.36 -15.72 -13.92
CA LYS A 342 -9.65 -14.45 -13.69
C LYS A 342 -8.51 -14.23 -14.70
N ILE A 343 -7.83 -15.29 -15.16
CA ILE A 343 -6.76 -15.18 -16.16
C ILE A 343 -7.33 -14.58 -17.45
N ALA A 344 -8.37 -15.21 -18.01
CA ALA A 344 -9.03 -14.74 -19.22
C ALA A 344 -9.63 -13.33 -19.04
N LYS A 345 -10.19 -13.02 -17.85
CA LYS A 345 -10.70 -11.68 -17.57
C LYS A 345 -9.59 -10.64 -17.45
N THR A 346 -8.44 -10.98 -16.88
CA THR A 346 -7.27 -10.09 -16.87
C THR A 346 -6.79 -9.79 -18.28
N GLN A 347 -6.66 -10.82 -19.14
CA GLN A 347 -6.32 -10.64 -20.54
C GLN A 347 -7.32 -9.74 -21.27
N TRP A 348 -8.61 -9.96 -21.06
CA TRP A 348 -9.67 -9.15 -21.66
C TRP A 348 -9.59 -7.68 -21.22
N VAL A 349 -9.49 -7.41 -19.92
CA VAL A 349 -9.40 -6.05 -19.35
C VAL A 349 -8.18 -5.30 -19.89
N VAL A 350 -7.02 -5.96 -19.88
CA VAL A 350 -5.77 -5.37 -20.37
C VAL A 350 -5.85 -5.10 -21.87
N ARG A 351 -6.32 -6.08 -22.67
CA ARG A 351 -6.52 -5.91 -24.12
C ARG A 351 -7.48 -4.76 -24.42
N GLU A 352 -8.61 -4.69 -23.73
CA GLU A 352 -9.59 -3.62 -23.89
C GLU A 352 -8.96 -2.24 -23.61
N GLN A 353 -8.13 -2.13 -22.60
CA GLN A 353 -7.42 -0.90 -22.28
C GLN A 353 -6.49 -0.46 -23.42
N PHE A 354 -5.71 -1.37 -23.98
CA PHE A 354 -4.82 -1.05 -25.10
C PHE A 354 -5.57 -0.77 -26.40
N LEU A 355 -6.76 -1.34 -26.61
CA LEU A 355 -7.63 -0.95 -27.72
C LEU A 355 -8.20 0.46 -27.58
N ARG A 356 -8.48 0.89 -26.34
CA ARG A 356 -8.95 2.26 -26.05
C ARG A 356 -7.82 3.29 -26.13
N LYS A 357 -6.66 2.94 -25.63
CA LYS A 357 -5.47 3.80 -25.54
C LYS A 357 -4.21 2.94 -25.76
N PRO A 358 -3.65 2.94 -26.99
CA PRO A 358 -2.52 2.08 -27.35
C PRO A 358 -1.22 2.31 -26.54
N ASP A 359 -0.99 3.52 -26.08
CA ASP A 359 0.16 3.93 -25.27
C ASP A 359 -0.06 3.82 -23.75
N SER A 360 -1.09 3.05 -23.34
CA SER A 360 -1.42 2.84 -21.93
C SER A 360 -0.28 2.19 -21.17
N LYS A 361 -0.20 2.56 -19.88
CA LYS A 361 0.58 1.86 -18.86
C LYS A 361 -0.36 1.15 -17.89
N VAL A 362 -0.10 -0.11 -17.60
CA VAL A 362 -0.98 -0.96 -16.80
C VAL A 362 -0.22 -1.61 -15.65
N ILE A 363 -0.86 -1.69 -14.48
CA ILE A 363 -0.38 -2.52 -13.37
C ILE A 363 -1.44 -3.56 -13.02
N VAL A 364 -1.00 -4.81 -12.90
CA VAL A 364 -1.81 -5.92 -12.36
C VAL A 364 -1.24 -6.31 -11.00
N PHE A 365 -2.03 -6.23 -9.95
CA PHE A 365 -1.63 -6.68 -8.63
C PHE A 365 -2.13 -8.10 -8.37
N ALA A 366 -1.20 -9.00 -8.02
CA ALA A 366 -1.47 -10.34 -7.56
C ALA A 366 -0.81 -10.60 -6.21
N HIS A 367 -1.44 -11.36 -5.32
CA HIS A 367 -0.92 -11.62 -3.98
C HIS A 367 0.24 -12.62 -3.99
N TYR A 368 0.12 -13.65 -4.81
CA TYR A 368 1.08 -14.74 -4.89
C TYR A 368 2.01 -14.58 -6.09
N ARG A 369 3.29 -14.95 -5.90
CA ARG A 369 4.31 -14.87 -6.94
C ARG A 369 3.99 -15.80 -8.12
N GLU A 370 3.55 -17.00 -7.83
CA GLU A 370 3.15 -17.98 -8.84
C GLU A 370 1.99 -17.46 -9.71
N THR A 371 1.04 -16.74 -9.09
CA THR A 371 -0.04 -16.08 -9.84
C THR A 371 0.49 -14.95 -10.70
N ALA A 372 1.42 -14.14 -10.16
CA ALA A 372 2.06 -13.07 -10.93
C ALA A 372 2.83 -13.62 -12.14
N ASP A 373 3.56 -14.74 -11.97
CA ASP A 373 4.25 -15.43 -13.07
C ASP A 373 3.27 -15.89 -14.14
N ARG A 374 2.18 -16.56 -13.72
CA ARG A 374 1.17 -17.08 -14.64
C ARG A 374 0.49 -15.95 -15.43
N VAL A 375 0.08 -14.88 -14.73
CA VAL A 375 -0.52 -13.70 -15.36
C VAL A 375 0.45 -13.06 -16.35
N THR A 376 1.74 -12.96 -16.00
CA THR A 376 2.77 -12.40 -16.89
C THR A 376 2.90 -13.24 -18.16
N GLN A 377 3.00 -14.56 -18.04
CA GLN A 377 3.09 -15.47 -19.17
C GLN A 377 1.87 -15.38 -20.10
N GLU A 378 0.66 -15.33 -19.54
CA GLU A 378 -0.55 -15.25 -20.31
C GLU A 378 -0.75 -13.89 -21.00
N LEU A 379 -0.35 -12.81 -20.36
CA LEU A 379 -0.37 -11.48 -20.99
C LEU A 379 0.68 -11.33 -22.09
N ALA A 380 1.83 -12.00 -21.97
CA ALA A 380 2.88 -11.99 -23.01
C ALA A 380 2.43 -12.62 -24.34
N ARG A 381 1.36 -13.43 -24.32
CA ARG A 381 0.79 -14.02 -25.53
C ARG A 381 -0.06 -13.03 -26.34
N LEU A 382 -0.39 -11.88 -25.76
CA LEU A 382 -1.23 -10.88 -26.41
C LEU A 382 -0.37 -9.93 -27.27
N PRO A 383 -0.75 -9.68 -28.53
CA PRO A 383 0.00 -8.79 -29.42
C PRO A 383 0.12 -7.38 -28.84
N GLY A 384 1.32 -6.81 -28.89
CA GLY A 384 1.60 -5.45 -28.44
C GLY A 384 1.71 -5.28 -26.92
N ILE A 385 1.45 -6.32 -26.13
CA ILE A 385 1.58 -6.30 -24.67
C ILE A 385 2.95 -6.85 -24.27
N ARG A 386 3.70 -6.07 -23.51
CA ARG A 386 5.05 -6.38 -23.04
C ARG A 386 5.05 -6.39 -21.50
N PRO A 387 4.59 -7.48 -20.89
CA PRO A 387 4.47 -7.59 -19.46
C PRO A 387 5.80 -7.94 -18.81
N VAL A 388 6.01 -7.49 -17.59
CA VAL A 388 7.11 -7.90 -16.73
C VAL A 388 6.62 -8.23 -15.33
N ARG A 389 7.19 -9.28 -14.74
CA ARG A 389 6.99 -9.63 -13.34
C ARG A 389 7.76 -8.67 -12.42
N PHE A 390 7.11 -8.22 -11.33
CA PHE A 390 7.69 -7.30 -10.37
C PHE A 390 7.45 -7.78 -8.93
N VAL A 391 8.48 -8.35 -8.32
CA VAL A 391 8.39 -9.02 -7.01
C VAL A 391 9.48 -8.52 -6.05
N GLY A 392 9.34 -8.86 -4.77
CA GLY A 392 10.29 -8.49 -3.71
C GLY A 392 11.64 -9.19 -3.80
N GLN A 393 12.61 -8.66 -3.06
CA GLN A 393 14.01 -9.13 -3.01
C GLN A 393 14.15 -10.51 -2.37
N ALA A 394 13.30 -10.85 -1.41
CA ALA A 394 13.39 -12.12 -0.69
C ALA A 394 13.23 -13.31 -1.64
N SER A 395 14.20 -14.19 -1.73
CA SER A 395 14.09 -15.47 -2.43
C SER A 395 13.26 -16.46 -1.62
N ARG A 396 12.51 -17.32 -2.30
CA ARG A 396 11.66 -18.36 -1.69
C ARG A 396 11.83 -19.67 -2.46
N GLY A 397 12.64 -20.57 -1.94
CA GLY A 397 13.04 -21.80 -2.67
C GLY A 397 13.71 -21.42 -4.00
N ASP A 398 13.27 -22.01 -5.09
CA ASP A 398 13.81 -21.75 -6.44
C ASP A 398 13.35 -20.39 -7.04
N ASP A 399 12.43 -19.69 -6.38
CA ASP A 399 11.94 -18.39 -6.83
C ASP A 399 12.87 -17.27 -6.34
N ILE A 400 13.75 -16.83 -7.22
CA ILE A 400 14.69 -15.72 -6.97
C ILE A 400 13.92 -14.40 -6.99
N GLY A 401 14.04 -13.62 -5.90
CA GLY A 401 13.51 -12.26 -5.83
C GLY A 401 14.28 -11.31 -6.74
N LEU A 402 13.70 -10.16 -7.04
CA LEU A 402 14.36 -9.09 -7.79
C LEU A 402 15.24 -8.25 -6.86
N SER A 403 16.50 -8.08 -7.19
CA SER A 403 17.38 -7.12 -6.51
C SER A 403 16.85 -5.68 -6.68
N GLN A 404 17.29 -4.79 -5.82
CA GLN A 404 16.91 -3.36 -5.91
C GLN A 404 17.31 -2.75 -7.26
N LYS A 405 18.46 -3.13 -7.80
CA LYS A 405 18.94 -2.66 -9.11
C LYS A 405 18.00 -3.11 -10.23
N GLU A 406 17.63 -4.38 -10.25
CA GLU A 406 16.68 -4.92 -11.25
C GLU A 406 15.30 -4.24 -11.14
N GLN A 407 14.83 -3.97 -9.92
CA GLN A 407 13.57 -3.24 -9.72
C GLN A 407 13.64 -1.83 -10.33
N VAL A 408 14.73 -1.10 -10.13
CA VAL A 408 14.94 0.23 -10.71
C VAL A 408 15.01 0.17 -12.24
N GLU A 409 15.73 -0.81 -12.81
CA GLU A 409 15.81 -1.03 -14.25
C GLU A 409 14.45 -1.33 -14.88
N ILE A 410 13.64 -2.18 -14.24
CA ILE A 410 12.27 -2.48 -14.71
C ILE A 410 11.40 -1.23 -14.70
N LEU A 411 11.47 -0.42 -13.64
CA LEU A 411 10.70 0.81 -13.56
C LEU A 411 11.15 1.83 -14.61
N GLN A 412 12.46 1.87 -14.95
CA GLN A 412 12.95 2.72 -16.03
C GLN A 412 12.44 2.26 -17.38
N LYS A 413 12.54 0.96 -17.73
CA LYS A 413 11.95 0.38 -18.94
C LYS A 413 10.45 0.64 -19.06
N PHE A 414 9.75 0.64 -17.92
CA PHE A 414 8.32 0.97 -17.89
C PHE A 414 8.06 2.47 -18.12
N ARG A 415 8.93 3.37 -17.62
CA ARG A 415 8.86 4.81 -17.94
C ARG A 415 9.10 5.06 -19.43
N ASP A 416 10.07 4.38 -20.00
CA ASP A 416 10.48 4.54 -21.41
C ASP A 416 9.52 3.85 -22.39
N GLY A 417 8.58 3.03 -21.88
CA GLY A 417 7.60 2.32 -22.69
C GLY A 417 8.12 1.04 -23.34
N GLU A 418 9.34 0.58 -23.02
CA GLU A 418 9.82 -0.74 -23.43
C GLU A 418 8.97 -1.86 -22.82
N VAL A 419 8.55 -1.68 -21.59
CA VAL A 419 7.57 -2.48 -20.86
C VAL A 419 6.30 -1.64 -20.71
N ASN A 420 5.12 -2.22 -20.96
CA ASN A 420 3.86 -1.49 -20.85
C ASN A 420 2.89 -2.09 -19.80
N VAL A 421 3.19 -3.28 -19.29
CA VAL A 421 2.43 -3.91 -18.20
C VAL A 421 3.37 -4.39 -17.10
N ILE A 422 3.13 -3.99 -15.87
CA ILE A 422 3.79 -4.54 -14.68
C ILE A 422 2.81 -5.48 -13.97
N VAL A 423 3.24 -6.72 -13.70
CA VAL A 423 2.52 -7.66 -12.84
C VAL A 423 3.23 -7.73 -11.50
N ALA A 424 2.66 -7.08 -10.48
CA ALA A 424 3.31 -6.84 -9.20
C ALA A 424 2.68 -7.63 -8.05
N THR A 425 3.53 -8.05 -7.10
CA THR A 425 3.08 -8.47 -5.77
C THR A 425 3.03 -7.26 -4.81
N SER A 426 2.89 -7.50 -3.51
CA SER A 426 2.77 -6.47 -2.47
C SER A 426 3.89 -5.42 -2.45
N ILE A 427 5.04 -5.69 -3.07
CA ILE A 427 6.15 -4.72 -3.14
C ILE A 427 5.81 -3.47 -3.99
N GLY A 428 4.85 -3.59 -4.90
CA GLY A 428 4.34 -2.43 -5.65
C GLY A 428 3.50 -1.45 -4.82
N GLU A 429 3.30 -1.72 -3.53
CA GLU A 429 2.45 -0.92 -2.65
C GLU A 429 3.18 0.26 -2.03
N GLU A 430 4.39 0.05 -1.48
CA GLU A 430 5.15 1.04 -0.71
C GLU A 430 6.61 1.14 -1.16
N GLY A 431 7.17 2.33 -1.08
CA GLY A 431 8.61 2.55 -1.14
C GLY A 431 9.24 2.59 -2.53
N LEU A 432 8.46 2.45 -3.60
CA LEU A 432 8.96 2.54 -4.98
C LEU A 432 8.20 3.60 -5.77
N ASP A 433 8.95 4.38 -6.56
CA ASP A 433 8.38 5.38 -7.48
C ASP A 433 7.85 4.70 -8.74
N ILE A 434 6.72 4.01 -8.59
CA ILE A 434 6.02 3.45 -9.75
C ILE A 434 5.37 4.61 -10.51
N PRO A 435 5.65 4.77 -11.80
CA PRO A 435 5.03 5.80 -12.63
C PRO A 435 3.50 5.72 -12.59
N GLN A 436 2.87 6.82 -12.93
CA GLN A 436 1.42 6.83 -13.11
C GLN A 436 1.01 5.86 -14.23
N VAL A 437 -0.12 5.20 -14.02
CA VAL A 437 -0.69 4.24 -14.95
C VAL A 437 -2.13 4.59 -15.31
N ASP A 438 -2.58 4.12 -16.45
CA ASP A 438 -3.94 4.34 -16.96
C ASP A 438 -4.94 3.32 -16.41
N LEU A 439 -4.45 2.11 -16.10
CA LEU A 439 -5.25 1.02 -15.57
C LEU A 439 -4.54 0.31 -14.43
N VAL A 440 -5.27 0.11 -13.34
CA VAL A 440 -4.90 -0.80 -12.24
C VAL A 440 -5.87 -1.98 -12.22
N VAL A 441 -5.34 -3.20 -12.27
CA VAL A 441 -6.12 -4.43 -12.13
C VAL A 441 -5.76 -5.11 -10.81
N PHE A 442 -6.75 -5.35 -9.96
CA PHE A 442 -6.62 -6.22 -8.81
C PHE A 442 -7.06 -7.63 -9.21
N TYR A 443 -6.11 -8.55 -9.32
CA TYR A 443 -6.41 -9.95 -9.61
C TYR A 443 -7.25 -10.60 -8.50
N GLU A 444 -7.05 -10.16 -7.26
CA GLU A 444 -7.89 -10.44 -6.10
C GLU A 444 -8.04 -9.23 -5.18
N PRO A 445 -9.16 -9.12 -4.45
CA PRO A 445 -9.33 -8.08 -3.43
C PRO A 445 -8.35 -8.26 -2.28
N VAL A 446 -7.86 -7.14 -1.75
CA VAL A 446 -6.99 -7.13 -0.56
C VAL A 446 -7.83 -6.78 0.67
N PRO A 447 -7.73 -7.53 1.78
CA PRO A 447 -8.53 -7.28 2.98
C PRO A 447 -8.09 -6.04 3.77
N SER A 448 -7.12 -5.27 3.26
CA SER A 448 -6.59 -4.06 3.88
C SER A 448 -7.03 -2.82 3.09
N GLU A 449 -7.70 -1.90 3.76
CA GLU A 449 -8.10 -0.60 3.23
C GLU A 449 -6.89 0.24 2.79
N ILE A 450 -5.83 0.26 3.60
CA ILE A 450 -4.61 1.03 3.33
C ILE A 450 -3.96 0.54 2.03
N ARG A 451 -3.78 -0.78 1.88
CA ARG A 451 -3.21 -1.38 0.67
C ARG A 451 -4.07 -1.11 -0.56
N THR A 452 -5.39 -1.18 -0.41
CA THR A 452 -6.31 -0.86 -1.51
C THR A 452 -6.16 0.59 -1.95
N ILE A 453 -6.10 1.54 -1.01
CA ILE A 453 -5.90 2.96 -1.28
C ILE A 453 -4.52 3.21 -1.92
N GLN A 454 -3.45 2.61 -1.40
CA GLN A 454 -2.09 2.75 -1.93
C GLN A 454 -1.98 2.24 -3.37
N ARG A 455 -2.59 1.10 -3.68
CA ARG A 455 -2.62 0.51 -5.03
C ARG A 455 -3.47 1.35 -6.00
N ARG A 456 -4.66 1.79 -5.58
CA ARG A 456 -5.54 2.67 -6.39
C ARG A 456 -4.87 4.02 -6.66
N GLY A 457 -4.14 4.55 -5.71
CA GLY A 457 -3.37 5.80 -5.85
C GLY A 457 -2.25 5.77 -6.92
N ARG A 458 -2.08 4.69 -7.67
CA ARG A 458 -1.16 4.61 -8.83
C ARG A 458 -1.79 5.14 -10.11
N THR A 459 -3.10 5.32 -10.16
CA THR A 459 -3.85 5.90 -11.29
C THR A 459 -4.69 7.10 -10.85
N GLY A 460 -5.19 7.90 -11.78
CA GLY A 460 -6.07 9.04 -11.49
C GLY A 460 -5.37 10.28 -10.89
N ARG A 461 -4.04 10.38 -10.94
CA ARG A 461 -3.30 11.52 -10.35
C ARG A 461 -3.26 12.77 -11.23
N SER A 462 -3.04 12.61 -12.54
CA SER A 462 -2.93 13.69 -13.52
C SER A 462 -3.84 13.52 -14.73
N ALA A 463 -4.54 12.38 -14.83
CA ALA A 463 -5.54 12.07 -15.85
C ALA A 463 -6.55 11.08 -15.30
N ALA A 464 -7.74 10.98 -15.94
CA ALA A 464 -8.74 9.97 -15.60
C ALA A 464 -8.12 8.56 -15.65
N GLY A 465 -8.34 7.78 -14.59
CA GLY A 465 -7.78 6.44 -14.45
C GLY A 465 -8.85 5.37 -14.28
N ARG A 466 -8.51 4.13 -14.58
CA ARG A 466 -9.40 2.98 -14.43
C ARG A 466 -8.85 2.00 -13.40
N VAL A 467 -9.72 1.52 -12.53
CA VAL A 467 -9.40 0.48 -11.53
C VAL A 467 -10.38 -0.67 -11.69
N VAL A 468 -9.89 -1.87 -11.94
CA VAL A 468 -10.71 -3.08 -12.07
C VAL A 468 -10.33 -4.05 -10.96
N THR A 469 -11.33 -4.55 -10.23
CA THR A 469 -11.14 -5.59 -9.22
C THR A 469 -11.85 -6.86 -9.64
N LEU A 470 -11.11 -7.96 -9.78
CA LEU A 470 -11.66 -9.27 -10.07
C LEU A 470 -12.07 -9.95 -8.76
N VAL A 471 -13.28 -10.50 -8.73
CA VAL A 471 -13.86 -11.09 -7.51
C VAL A 471 -14.48 -12.43 -7.87
N THR A 472 -13.99 -13.51 -7.28
CA THR A 472 -14.61 -14.83 -7.42
C THR A 472 -15.84 -14.90 -6.51
N LYS A 473 -16.99 -15.19 -7.12
CA LYS A 473 -18.29 -15.25 -6.44
C LYS A 473 -18.33 -16.37 -5.38
N ASP A 474 -19.02 -16.14 -4.29
CA ASP A 474 -19.23 -17.08 -3.19
C ASP A 474 -17.93 -17.61 -2.54
N THR A 475 -16.85 -16.83 -2.62
CA THR A 475 -15.52 -17.14 -2.06
C THR A 475 -15.04 -16.07 -1.09
N ARG A 476 -13.81 -16.25 -0.60
CA ARG A 476 -13.11 -15.25 0.25
C ARG A 476 -12.89 -13.92 -0.45
N ASP A 477 -12.80 -13.91 -1.77
CA ASP A 477 -12.69 -12.67 -2.53
C ASP A 477 -13.84 -11.72 -2.22
N GLU A 478 -15.09 -12.22 -2.20
CA GLU A 478 -16.23 -11.38 -1.85
C GLU A 478 -16.15 -10.87 -0.41
N ALA A 479 -15.77 -11.75 0.53
CA ALA A 479 -15.61 -11.37 1.93
C ALA A 479 -14.53 -10.29 2.09
N TYR A 480 -13.38 -10.42 1.40
CA TYR A 480 -12.30 -9.44 1.43
C TYR A 480 -12.70 -8.13 0.76
N PHE A 481 -13.36 -8.18 -0.39
CA PHE A 481 -13.85 -7.00 -1.09
C PHE A 481 -14.82 -6.18 -0.22
N TYR A 482 -15.83 -6.81 0.36
CA TYR A 482 -16.78 -6.10 1.23
C TYR A 482 -16.16 -5.66 2.56
N SER A 483 -15.23 -6.44 3.12
CA SER A 483 -14.50 -6.05 4.32
C SER A 483 -13.64 -4.81 4.08
N ALA A 484 -12.87 -4.76 2.99
CA ALA A 484 -12.06 -3.62 2.63
C ALA A 484 -12.92 -2.36 2.41
N ARG A 485 -14.03 -2.47 1.67
CA ARG A 485 -14.98 -1.37 1.46
C ARG A 485 -15.64 -0.87 2.75
N ARG A 486 -16.00 -1.79 3.65
CA ARG A 486 -16.56 -1.41 4.96
C ARG A 486 -15.54 -0.66 5.81
N LYS A 487 -14.31 -1.12 5.83
CA LYS A 487 -13.23 -0.47 6.56
C LYS A 487 -12.88 0.89 5.96
N GLU A 488 -12.85 1.01 4.64
CA GLU A 488 -12.66 2.28 3.94
C GLU A 488 -13.75 3.29 4.33
N ARG A 489 -15.03 2.92 4.23
CA ARG A 489 -16.15 3.76 4.68
C ARG A 489 -16.04 4.16 6.16
N LYS A 490 -15.69 3.19 7.02
CA LYS A 490 -15.50 3.44 8.45
C LYS A 490 -14.33 4.40 8.70
N MET A 491 -13.23 4.26 7.96
CA MET A 491 -12.08 5.16 8.05
C MET A 491 -12.47 6.62 7.73
N HIS A 492 -13.30 6.84 6.70
CA HIS A 492 -13.77 8.18 6.37
C HIS A 492 -14.66 8.79 7.46
N GLN A 493 -15.59 8.00 8.02
CA GLN A 493 -16.42 8.43 9.14
C GLN A 493 -15.59 8.69 10.41
N GLU A 494 -14.59 7.86 10.66
CA GLU A 494 -13.66 8.02 11.77
C GLU A 494 -12.75 9.24 11.61
N LEU A 495 -12.33 9.61 10.39
CA LEU A 495 -11.54 10.82 10.16
C LEU A 495 -12.29 12.10 10.53
N ASP A 496 -13.58 12.19 10.24
CA ASP A 496 -14.40 13.33 10.67
C ASP A 496 -14.58 13.36 12.19
N ARG A 497 -14.75 12.21 12.82
CA ARG A 497 -14.77 12.07 14.28
C ARG A 497 -13.41 12.43 14.89
N LEU A 498 -12.34 11.92 14.31
CA LEU A 498 -10.97 12.23 14.73
C LEU A 498 -10.65 13.73 14.64
N ARG A 499 -11.09 14.40 13.58
CA ARG A 499 -10.95 15.86 13.47
C ARG A 499 -11.63 16.57 14.65
N LYS A 500 -12.83 16.12 15.05
CA LYS A 500 -13.56 16.69 16.20
C LYS A 500 -12.86 16.42 17.54
N GLU A 501 -12.40 15.20 17.76
CA GLU A 501 -11.69 14.80 18.97
C GLU A 501 -10.32 15.50 19.09
N LEU A 502 -9.58 15.57 17.97
CA LEU A 502 -8.28 16.24 17.93
C LEU A 502 -8.38 17.76 18.18
N ARG A 503 -9.45 18.42 17.69
CA ARG A 503 -9.68 19.86 17.95
C ARG A 503 -9.73 20.25 19.41
N GLN A 504 -10.06 19.32 20.30
CA GLN A 504 -10.07 19.54 21.74
C GLN A 504 -8.68 19.44 22.38
N LYS A 505 -7.72 18.83 21.71
CA LYS A 505 -6.40 18.47 22.27
C LYS A 505 -5.23 19.10 21.50
N ILE A 506 -5.41 19.41 20.22
CA ILE A 506 -4.39 19.94 19.33
C ILE A 506 -5.03 20.85 18.28
N PHE A 507 -4.29 21.77 17.70
CA PHE A 507 -4.78 22.57 16.59
C PHE A 507 -5.03 21.67 15.35
N VAL A 508 -6.23 21.74 14.78
CA VAL A 508 -6.59 21.03 13.56
C VAL A 508 -7.05 22.03 12.50
N GLY A 509 -6.32 22.09 11.39
CA GLY A 509 -6.65 22.92 10.25
C GLY A 509 -8.00 22.53 9.62
N GLN A 510 -8.69 23.51 9.08
CA GLN A 510 -9.99 23.30 8.42
C GLN A 510 -9.83 23.31 6.91
N PRO A 511 -10.53 22.44 6.16
CA PRO A 511 -10.70 22.61 4.73
C PRO A 511 -11.35 23.97 4.42
N SER A 512 -10.93 24.62 3.36
CA SER A 512 -11.61 25.80 2.86
C SER A 512 -12.89 25.38 2.12
N GLY A 513 -14.01 25.98 2.47
CA GLY A 513 -15.32 25.71 1.88
C GLY A 513 -16.32 25.03 2.83
N GLU A 514 -17.58 25.00 2.45
CA GLU A 514 -18.63 24.34 3.22
C GLU A 514 -18.55 22.82 3.11
N THR A 515 -18.75 22.14 4.23
CA THR A 515 -18.76 20.67 4.28
C THR A 515 -20.15 20.18 3.85
N PHE A 516 -20.24 19.59 2.67
CA PHE A 516 -21.45 18.90 2.23
C PHE A 516 -21.56 17.54 2.92
N VAL A 517 -22.67 17.26 3.61
CA VAL A 517 -22.91 15.99 4.31
C VAL A 517 -23.77 15.10 3.43
N ALA A 518 -23.16 14.32 2.55
CA ALA A 518 -23.87 13.24 1.87
C ALA A 518 -23.70 11.93 2.64
N ALA A 519 -24.77 11.15 2.75
CA ALA A 519 -24.75 9.86 3.43
C ALA A 519 -23.88 8.81 2.69
N ASP A 520 -23.69 9.00 1.38
CA ASP A 520 -22.84 8.14 0.52
C ASP A 520 -21.62 8.94 0.03
N PRO A 521 -20.39 8.48 0.34
CA PRO A 521 -19.17 9.15 -0.07
C PRO A 521 -19.03 9.32 -1.59
N GLU A 522 -19.48 8.34 -2.39
CA GLU A 522 -19.41 8.41 -3.86
C GLU A 522 -20.34 9.51 -4.40
N LYS A 523 -21.55 9.64 -3.84
CA LYS A 523 -22.48 10.72 -4.16
C LYS A 523 -21.97 12.10 -3.71
N ARG A 524 -21.21 12.13 -2.62
CA ARG A 524 -20.59 13.36 -2.13
C ARG A 524 -19.53 13.88 -3.10
N ILE A 525 -18.66 12.98 -3.62
CA ILE A 525 -17.68 13.36 -4.65
C ILE A 525 -18.38 13.89 -5.89
N GLU A 526 -19.42 13.21 -6.34
CA GLU A 526 -20.16 13.58 -7.53
C GLU A 526 -20.83 14.96 -7.37
N SER A 527 -21.50 15.21 -6.24
CA SER A 527 -22.14 16.50 -5.96
C SER A 527 -21.13 17.65 -5.80
N LEU A 528 -19.98 17.41 -5.13
CA LEU A 528 -18.93 18.41 -4.99
C LEU A 528 -18.23 18.71 -6.32
N ARG A 529 -18.09 17.71 -7.19
CA ARG A 529 -17.57 17.90 -8.56
C ARG A 529 -18.53 18.67 -9.44
N GLU A 530 -19.84 18.43 -9.31
CA GLU A 530 -20.86 19.20 -10.01
C GLU A 530 -20.84 20.67 -9.58
N GLN A 531 -20.79 20.94 -8.29
CA GLN A 531 -20.66 22.32 -7.77
C GLN A 531 -19.36 23.00 -8.24
N SER A 532 -18.23 22.29 -8.19
CA SER A 532 -16.94 22.81 -8.66
C SER A 532 -16.93 23.10 -10.18
N ARG A 533 -17.67 22.32 -10.98
CA ARG A 533 -17.82 22.57 -12.43
C ARG A 533 -18.66 23.79 -12.71
N GLU A 534 -19.63 24.07 -11.85
CA GLU A 534 -20.44 25.30 -11.96
C GLU A 534 -19.65 26.57 -11.56
N GLU A 535 -18.80 26.43 -10.51
CA GLU A 535 -17.96 27.53 -10.02
C GLU A 535 -16.70 27.80 -10.88
N HIS A 536 -16.17 26.74 -11.52
CA HIS A 536 -14.94 26.79 -12.32
C HIS A 536 -15.09 26.05 -13.66
N PRO A 537 -15.85 26.59 -14.61
CA PRO A 537 -16.13 25.92 -15.89
C PRO A 537 -14.88 25.63 -16.74
N GLU A 538 -13.79 26.37 -16.53
CA GLU A 538 -12.52 26.19 -17.24
C GLU A 538 -11.76 24.90 -16.85
N THR A 539 -12.07 24.30 -15.71
CA THR A 539 -11.45 23.06 -15.22
C THR A 539 -12.27 21.81 -15.52
N ALA A 540 -13.45 21.96 -16.10
CA ALA A 540 -14.37 20.88 -16.40
C ALA A 540 -13.88 20.07 -17.61
N LEU A 541 -13.48 18.82 -17.38
CA LEU A 541 -13.28 17.85 -18.46
C LEU A 541 -14.64 17.45 -19.05
N PRO A 542 -14.74 17.23 -20.37
CA PRO A 542 -15.99 16.79 -21.00
C PRO A 542 -16.45 15.45 -20.41
N ARG A 543 -17.72 15.34 -20.09
CA ARG A 543 -18.32 14.05 -19.68
C ARG A 543 -18.02 13.02 -20.76
N PRO A 544 -17.50 11.81 -20.41
CA PRO A 544 -17.44 10.75 -21.38
C PRO A 544 -18.87 10.49 -21.87
N ALA A 545 -19.07 10.59 -23.18
CA ALA A 545 -20.38 10.35 -23.79
C ALA A 545 -20.89 8.98 -23.35
N ALA A 546 -22.11 8.94 -22.78
CA ALA A 546 -22.77 7.70 -22.43
C ALA A 546 -22.86 6.83 -23.69
N ARG A 547 -22.02 5.81 -23.79
CA ARG A 547 -21.99 4.89 -24.92
C ARG A 547 -23.22 4.00 -24.85
N LYS A 548 -24.18 4.24 -25.75
CA LYS A 548 -25.15 3.22 -26.14
C LYS A 548 -24.38 2.09 -26.82
N GLY A 549 -24.41 0.89 -26.23
CA GLY A 549 -23.84 -0.33 -26.81
C GLY A 549 -22.70 -0.93 -26.00
N GLN A 550 -22.93 -1.26 -24.75
CA GLN A 550 -22.16 -2.33 -24.09
C GLN A 550 -22.74 -3.66 -24.57
N THR A 551 -22.04 -4.35 -25.44
CA THR A 551 -22.27 -5.77 -25.74
C THR A 551 -22.08 -6.53 -24.41
N LYS A 552 -23.16 -7.16 -23.94
CA LYS A 552 -23.09 -8.04 -22.77
C LYS A 552 -22.30 -9.27 -23.16
N PHE A 553 -21.48 -9.76 -22.26
CA PHE A 553 -20.66 -10.97 -22.43
C PHE A 553 -21.48 -12.26 -22.69
N GLU A 554 -22.79 -12.19 -22.56
CA GLU A 554 -23.75 -13.28 -22.87
C GLU A 554 -23.92 -13.50 -24.37
N ASP A 555 -23.35 -12.62 -25.21
CA ASP A 555 -23.45 -12.70 -26.70
C ASP A 555 -22.20 -13.28 -27.37
N PHE A 556 -21.30 -13.96 -26.58
CA PHE A 556 -20.10 -14.64 -27.10
C PHE A 556 -19.96 -16.04 -26.53
#